data_2938b67e47f757920650898ea104c7bc
#
_entry.id   2938b67e47f757920650898ea104c7bc
#
_cell.length_a   1.000
_cell.length_b   1.000
_cell.length_c   1.000
_cell.angle_alpha   90.00
_cell.angle_beta   90.00
_cell.angle_gamma   90.00
#
_symmetry.space_group_name_H-M   'P 1'
#
loop_
_entity.id
_entity.type
_entity.pdbx_description
1 polymer ?
#
loop_
_entity_poly.entity_id
_entity_poly.type
_entity_poly.pdbx_seq_one_letter_code
_entity_poly.pdbx_strand_id
1 'polypeptide(L)'
;MIKHLQELLSIESVANHGENGTPYGVGPAKALEYMLTLCEQLGFRTKNAGGRYGYAEIGEGKEIIGVLGHLDVVPAGSGWDYPPFGGTVDNGCLYGRGTLDDKGPMLISVYAAHDLA
;
A
#
# COMPACT_ATOMS: atom_id res chain seq x y z
N MET A 1 -6.09 4.44 -10.80
CA MET A 1 -6.14 4.23 -9.33
C MET A 1 -6.76 2.88 -8.94
N ILE A 2 -7.99 2.56 -9.32
CA ILE A 2 -8.67 1.31 -8.88
C ILE A 2 -7.86 0.05 -9.22
N LYS A 3 -7.33 -0.06 -10.43
CA LYS A 3 -6.47 -1.19 -10.81
C LYS A 3 -5.25 -1.35 -9.90
N HIS A 4 -4.58 -0.26 -9.56
CA HIS A 4 -3.44 -0.30 -8.64
C HIS A 4 -3.86 -0.70 -7.22
N LEU A 5 -5.04 -0.28 -6.77
CA LEU A 5 -5.57 -0.74 -5.50
C LEU A 5 -5.87 -2.25 -5.53
N GLN A 6 -6.48 -2.75 -6.59
CA GLN A 6 -6.72 -4.19 -6.76
C GLN A 6 -5.42 -4.99 -6.76
N GLU A 7 -4.40 -4.51 -7.44
CA GLU A 7 -3.06 -5.14 -7.44
C GLU A 7 -2.43 -5.13 -6.05
N LEU A 8 -2.49 -4.01 -5.34
CA LEU A 8 -1.99 -3.90 -3.97
C LEU A 8 -2.76 -4.79 -2.99
N LEU A 9 -4.08 -4.89 -3.14
CA LEU A 9 -4.93 -5.77 -2.33
C LEU A 9 -4.64 -7.25 -2.56
N SER A 10 -4.18 -7.63 -3.76
CA SER A 10 -3.82 -9.01 -4.09
C SER A 10 -2.57 -9.51 -3.35
N ILE A 11 -1.79 -8.60 -2.79
CA ILE A 11 -0.64 -8.94 -1.98
C ILE A 11 -1.11 -9.23 -0.56
N GLU A 12 -1.00 -10.47 -0.14
CA GLU A 12 -1.34 -10.90 1.22
C GLU A 12 -0.24 -10.45 2.20
N SER A 13 -0.36 -9.22 2.68
CA SER A 13 0.67 -8.54 3.48
C SER A 13 0.41 -8.65 5.00
N VAL A 14 0.05 -9.84 5.45
CA VAL A 14 -0.05 -10.13 6.89
C VAL A 14 1.34 -10.17 7.50
N ALA A 15 1.58 -9.30 8.49
CA ALA A 15 2.88 -9.24 9.14
C ALA A 15 3.16 -10.48 9.99
N ASN A 16 4.41 -10.93 9.97
CA ASN A 16 4.89 -12.03 10.78
C ASN A 16 6.36 -11.83 11.16
N HIS A 17 6.94 -12.77 11.88
CA HIS A 17 8.38 -12.79 12.12
C HIS A 17 9.11 -13.12 10.81
N GLY A 18 9.79 -12.11 10.27
CA GLY A 18 10.52 -12.25 9.02
C GLY A 18 11.99 -12.64 9.23
N GLU A 19 12.72 -12.61 8.13
CA GLU A 19 14.16 -12.85 8.06
C GLU A 19 14.91 -11.59 7.65
N ASN A 20 16.23 -11.68 7.50
CA ASN A 20 17.03 -10.60 6.97
C ASN A 20 16.54 -10.17 5.58
N GLY A 21 16.26 -8.86 5.42
CA GLY A 21 15.72 -8.30 4.19
C GLY A 21 14.18 -8.25 4.13
N THR A 22 13.51 -9.10 4.92
CA THR A 22 12.04 -9.11 5.03
C THR A 22 11.61 -9.15 6.50
N PRO A 23 11.87 -8.09 7.27
CA PRO A 23 11.74 -8.12 8.74
C PRO A 23 10.34 -8.40 9.24
N TYR A 24 9.31 -8.15 8.44
CA TYR A 24 7.90 -8.42 8.77
C TYR A 24 7.27 -9.49 7.90
N GLY A 25 8.10 -10.23 7.14
CA GLY A 25 7.67 -11.27 6.22
C GLY A 25 7.70 -10.83 4.75
N VAL A 26 7.52 -11.80 3.86
CA VAL A 26 7.57 -11.60 2.41
C VAL A 26 6.39 -10.76 1.92
N GLY A 27 5.20 -10.96 2.46
CA GLY A 27 4.00 -10.21 2.07
C GLY A 27 4.14 -8.70 2.28
N PRO A 28 4.43 -8.22 3.50
CA PRO A 28 4.70 -6.81 3.74
C PRO A 28 5.86 -6.24 2.90
N ALA A 29 6.92 -7.01 2.68
CA ALA A 29 8.03 -6.59 1.82
C ALA A 29 7.57 -6.36 0.37
N LYS A 30 6.75 -7.26 -0.18
CA LYS A 30 6.17 -7.10 -1.52
C LYS A 30 5.22 -5.90 -1.62
N ALA A 31 4.40 -5.67 -0.60
CA ALA A 31 3.50 -4.52 -0.57
C ALA A 31 4.28 -3.20 -0.56
N LEU A 32 5.35 -3.12 0.23
CA LEU A 32 6.24 -1.95 0.27
C LEU A 32 6.92 -1.73 -1.09
N GLU A 33 7.49 -2.77 -1.67
CA GLU A 33 8.12 -2.70 -2.99
C GLU A 33 7.13 -2.24 -4.07
N TYR A 34 5.93 -2.81 -4.09
CA TYR A 34 4.88 -2.41 -5.01
C TYR A 34 4.56 -0.91 -4.89
N MET A 35 4.32 -0.44 -3.67
CA MET A 35 3.96 0.96 -3.43
C MET A 35 5.09 1.92 -3.82
N LEU A 36 6.34 1.61 -3.46
CA LEU A 36 7.47 2.45 -3.82
C LEU A 36 7.71 2.49 -5.34
N THR A 37 7.59 1.35 -6.01
CA THR A 37 7.69 1.29 -7.48
C THR A 37 6.60 2.11 -8.15
N LEU A 38 5.37 2.02 -7.68
CA LEU A 38 4.28 2.85 -8.19
C LEU A 38 4.55 4.35 -7.96
N CYS A 39 5.04 4.72 -6.79
CA CYS A 39 5.42 6.10 -6.50
C CYS A 39 6.52 6.61 -7.46
N GLU A 40 7.53 5.79 -7.76
CA GLU A 40 8.56 6.14 -8.75
C GLU A 40 7.97 6.37 -10.13
N GLN A 41 7.07 5.51 -10.57
CA GLN A 41 6.36 5.68 -11.85
C GLN A 41 5.53 6.96 -11.90
N LEU A 42 5.03 7.42 -10.76
CA LEU A 42 4.31 8.67 -10.60
C LEU A 42 5.22 9.90 -10.38
N GLY A 43 6.54 9.72 -10.41
CA GLY A 43 7.50 10.82 -10.32
C GLY A 43 7.95 11.19 -8.91
N PHE A 44 7.66 10.37 -7.91
CA PHE A 44 8.18 10.56 -6.56
C PHE A 44 9.64 10.11 -6.45
N ARG A 45 10.38 10.75 -5.58
CA ARG A 45 11.67 10.24 -5.08
C ARG A 45 11.37 9.26 -3.94
N THR A 46 11.88 8.06 -4.00
CA THR A 46 11.56 7.00 -3.04
C THR A 46 12.78 6.49 -2.30
N LYS A 47 12.54 5.90 -1.14
CA LYS A 47 13.54 5.15 -0.39
C LYS A 47 12.90 4.02 0.38
N ASN A 48 13.52 2.85 0.32
CA ASN A 48 13.24 1.71 1.18
C ASN A 48 14.27 1.69 2.33
N ALA A 49 13.81 1.77 3.56
CA ALA A 49 14.66 1.76 4.75
C ALA A 49 14.75 0.35 5.35
N GLY A 50 15.52 -0.50 4.68
CA GLY A 50 15.81 -1.87 5.15
C GLY A 50 14.60 -2.79 5.20
N GLY A 51 13.57 -2.56 4.40
CA GLY A 51 12.33 -3.32 4.40
C GLY A 51 11.43 -3.07 5.62
N ARG A 52 11.81 -2.14 6.50
CA ARG A 52 11.01 -1.80 7.69
C ARG A 52 9.95 -0.76 7.40
N TYR A 53 10.35 0.24 6.64
CA TYR A 53 9.47 1.29 6.14
C TYR A 53 10.05 1.87 4.84
N GLY A 54 9.25 2.63 4.15
CA GLY A 54 9.69 3.41 3.01
C GLY A 54 9.06 4.79 3.03
N TYR A 55 9.60 5.69 2.25
CA TYR A 55 8.96 6.96 2.01
C TYR A 55 9.04 7.34 0.54
N ALA A 56 8.08 8.15 0.12
CA ALA A 56 8.00 8.74 -1.20
C ALA A 56 7.78 10.24 -1.04
N GLU A 57 8.53 11.03 -1.77
CA GLU A 57 8.52 12.49 -1.67
C GLU A 57 8.33 13.10 -3.05
N ILE A 58 7.46 14.08 -3.16
CA ILE A 58 7.22 14.83 -4.39
C ILE A 58 7.14 16.33 -4.08
N GLY A 59 7.53 17.16 -5.03
CA GLY A 59 7.55 18.61 -4.87
C GLY A 59 8.88 19.16 -4.37
N GLU A 60 8.90 20.46 -4.17
CA GLU A 60 10.07 21.24 -3.76
C GLU A 60 9.65 22.28 -2.70
N GLY A 61 10.58 22.66 -1.84
CA GLY A 61 10.34 23.70 -0.82
C GLY A 61 10.94 23.35 0.52
N LYS A 62 10.69 24.23 1.49
CA LYS A 62 11.19 24.07 2.87
C LYS A 62 10.15 23.45 3.81
N GLU A 63 8.89 23.62 3.47
CA GLU A 63 7.79 23.06 4.26
C GLU A 63 7.46 21.66 3.76
N ILE A 64 7.21 20.75 4.67
CA ILE A 64 6.88 19.35 4.39
C ILE A 64 5.51 19.05 4.98
N ILE A 65 4.62 18.50 4.16
CA ILE A 65 3.38 17.89 4.61
C ILE A 65 3.60 16.38 4.60
N GLY A 66 3.51 15.75 5.76
CA GLY A 66 3.70 14.32 5.91
C GLY A 66 2.37 13.58 6.02
N VAL A 67 2.26 12.46 5.31
CA VAL A 67 1.18 11.49 5.47
C VAL A 67 1.81 10.18 5.91
N LEU A 68 1.33 9.62 7.01
CA LEU A 68 1.82 8.37 7.58
C LEU A 68 0.72 7.32 7.52
N GLY A 69 1.06 6.13 7.08
CA GLY A 69 0.15 4.99 7.08
C GLY A 69 0.93 3.67 7.01
N HIS A 70 0.22 2.58 6.75
CA HIS A 70 0.83 1.25 6.70
C HIS A 70 0.27 0.41 5.53
N LEU A 71 0.98 -0.66 5.20
CA LEU A 71 0.65 -1.56 4.09
C LEU A 71 0.41 -3.00 4.54
N ASP A 72 0.73 -3.32 5.79
CA ASP A 72 0.37 -4.61 6.35
C ASP A 72 -1.12 -4.67 6.66
N VAL A 73 -1.63 -5.87 6.73
CA VAL A 73 -3.04 -6.15 7.03
C VAL A 73 -3.13 -7.25 8.07
N VAL A 74 -4.24 -7.26 8.80
CA VAL A 74 -4.58 -8.38 9.69
C VAL A 74 -5.03 -9.59 8.86
N PRO A 75 -4.97 -10.82 9.41
CA PRO A 75 -5.50 -12.00 8.73
C PRO A 75 -6.95 -11.80 8.28
N ALA A 76 -7.28 -12.36 7.13
CA ALA A 76 -8.62 -12.19 6.56
C ALA A 76 -9.72 -12.80 7.43
N GLY A 77 -9.44 -13.94 8.08
CA GLY A 77 -10.46 -14.67 8.79
C GLY A 77 -11.47 -15.34 7.85
N SER A 78 -12.70 -15.49 8.31
CA SER A 78 -13.80 -16.14 7.59
C SER A 78 -15.01 -15.23 7.45
N GLY A 79 -16.01 -15.69 6.70
CA GLY A 79 -17.28 -14.94 6.54
C GLY A 79 -17.28 -13.92 5.40
N TRP A 80 -16.34 -14.01 4.49
CA TRP A 80 -16.26 -13.14 3.32
C TRP A 80 -17.25 -13.59 2.24
N ASP A 81 -17.98 -12.63 1.65
CA ASP A 81 -18.83 -12.86 0.48
C ASP A 81 -18.03 -12.86 -0.84
N TYR A 82 -16.85 -12.22 -0.85
CA TYR A 82 -15.92 -12.16 -1.97
C TYR A 82 -14.52 -12.59 -1.50
N PRO A 83 -13.62 -13.01 -2.41
CA PRO A 83 -12.24 -13.33 -2.03
C PRO A 83 -11.57 -12.16 -1.29
N PRO A 84 -11.04 -12.36 -0.08
CA PRO A 84 -10.52 -11.25 0.73
C PRO A 84 -9.33 -10.50 0.11
N PHE A 85 -8.59 -11.14 -0.79
CA PHE A 85 -7.49 -10.52 -1.53
C PHE A 85 -7.79 -10.37 -3.02
N GLY A 86 -9.05 -10.46 -3.41
CA GLY A 86 -9.47 -10.42 -4.81
C GLY A 86 -9.69 -9.02 -5.38
N GLY A 87 -9.98 -8.04 -4.54
CA GLY A 87 -10.28 -6.68 -5.02
C GLY A 87 -11.53 -6.61 -5.90
N THR A 88 -12.54 -7.43 -5.60
CA THR A 88 -13.78 -7.48 -6.37
C THR A 88 -14.51 -6.15 -6.33
N VAL A 89 -14.91 -5.65 -7.49
CA VAL A 89 -15.80 -4.49 -7.62
C VAL A 89 -17.20 -4.99 -7.96
N ASP A 90 -18.18 -4.66 -7.13
CA ASP A 90 -19.57 -4.98 -7.32
C ASP A 90 -20.46 -3.87 -6.76
N ASN A 91 -21.48 -3.45 -7.52
CA ASN A 91 -22.39 -2.36 -7.16
C ASN A 91 -21.70 -1.06 -6.74
N GLY A 92 -20.57 -0.71 -7.37
CA GLY A 92 -19.80 0.49 -7.04
C GLY A 92 -18.99 0.40 -5.74
N CYS A 93 -18.90 -0.79 -5.15
CA CYS A 93 -18.08 -1.07 -3.96
C CYS A 93 -16.89 -1.95 -4.32
N LEU A 94 -15.75 -1.69 -3.70
CA LEU A 94 -14.55 -2.51 -3.82
C LEU A 94 -14.34 -3.29 -2.52
N TYR A 95 -14.27 -4.61 -2.64
CA TYR A 95 -14.20 -5.55 -1.51
C TYR A 95 -12.79 -6.13 -1.39
N GLY A 96 -12.24 -6.08 -0.18
CA GLY A 96 -10.94 -6.69 0.09
C GLY A 96 -10.37 -6.31 1.44
N ARG A 97 -9.53 -7.18 1.98
CA ARG A 97 -8.77 -6.91 3.20
C ARG A 97 -7.73 -5.81 2.91
N GLY A 98 -7.82 -4.70 3.65
CA GLY A 98 -6.96 -3.53 3.47
C GLY A 98 -7.58 -2.41 2.64
N THR A 99 -8.78 -2.59 2.10
CA THR A 99 -9.48 -1.53 1.34
C THR A 99 -9.69 -0.28 2.19
N LEU A 100 -10.06 -0.42 3.46
CA LEU A 100 -10.24 0.68 4.40
C LEU A 100 -9.05 0.88 5.33
N ASP A 101 -8.34 -0.18 5.69
CA ASP A 101 -7.26 -0.17 6.68
C ASP A 101 -6.08 -1.01 6.18
N ASP A 102 -5.09 -0.40 5.57
CA ASP A 102 -4.91 1.04 5.28
C ASP A 102 -4.46 1.27 3.82
N LYS A 103 -4.42 0.18 3.01
CA LYS A 103 -3.97 0.23 1.61
C LYS A 103 -4.75 1.23 0.76
N GLY A 104 -6.07 1.27 0.94
CA GLY A 104 -6.93 2.22 0.22
C GLY A 104 -6.59 3.67 0.54
N PRO A 105 -6.65 4.10 1.80
CA PRO A 105 -6.29 5.46 2.20
C PRO A 105 -4.86 5.85 1.81
N MET A 106 -3.89 4.94 1.96
CA MET A 106 -2.51 5.20 1.55
C MET A 106 -2.39 5.45 0.05
N LEU A 107 -3.01 4.61 -0.77
CA LEU A 107 -2.98 4.80 -2.22
C LEU A 107 -3.68 6.09 -2.65
N ILE A 108 -4.81 6.43 -2.03
CA ILE A 108 -5.52 7.69 -2.27
C ILE A 108 -4.60 8.87 -1.95
N SER A 109 -3.87 8.81 -0.85
CA SER A 109 -2.93 9.86 -0.44
C SER A 109 -1.80 10.05 -1.46
N VAL A 110 -1.27 8.97 -2.03
CA VAL A 110 -0.26 9.02 -3.08
C VAL A 110 -0.80 9.72 -4.33
N TYR A 111 -1.99 9.34 -4.78
CA TYR A 111 -2.61 9.98 -5.95
C TYR A 111 -2.96 11.44 -5.70
N ALA A 112 -3.45 11.78 -4.52
CA ALA A 112 -3.72 13.16 -4.15
C ALA A 112 -2.45 14.02 -4.16
N ALA A 113 -1.36 13.52 -3.61
CA ALA A 113 -0.07 14.21 -3.63
C ALA A 113 0.46 14.38 -5.06
N HIS A 114 0.35 13.36 -5.89
CA HIS A 114 0.73 13.41 -7.30
C HIS A 114 -0.07 14.47 -8.05
N ASP A 115 -1.39 14.53 -7.86
CA ASP A 115 -2.27 15.45 -8.58
C ASP A 115 -2.07 16.92 -8.13
N LEU A 116 -1.60 17.15 -6.90
CA LEU A 116 -1.31 18.47 -6.35
C LEU A 116 0.10 18.97 -6.67
N ALA A 117 0.98 18.13 -7.11
CA ALA A 117 2.37 18.47 -7.35
C ALA A 117 2.61 19.22 -8.68
#